data_ab9fb3f3a0ce79dc58b61711ba97af7e
#
_entry.id   ab9fb3f3a0ce79dc58b61711ba97af7e
#
_cell.length_a   1.000
_cell.length_b   1.000
_cell.length_c   1.000
_cell.angle_alpha   90.00
_cell.angle_beta   90.00
_cell.angle_gamma   90.00
#
_symmetry.space_group_name_H-M   'P 1'
#
loop_
_entity.id
_entity.type
_entity.pdbx_description
1 polymer ?
#
loop_
_entity_poly.entity_id
_entity_poly.type
_entity_poly.pdbx_seq_one_letter_code
_entity_poly.pdbx_strand_id
1 'polypeptide(L)'
;MKIKLIGNVMNYEIDAFGTLVIAVFFLFIGRYLVSKISFFRNYNLPEPVIGGLIAAITAFILYKFFNISATFDSEIQTILMLMFFTSVGLSADFTKLKEGGKSLLIFLVCVILFVVVQNAVGMSLATALGLDPLIGLIVGSVTLTGGHGTAGAWGEVLETQYGIQGAIVLGMASATFGLVIGGLVGGPVAKFLIKRNQLAETVAQETNEQQLDTSINTAPFEYPKKTRLITASNAVSTLGMFALCIFVANEMTEISQGRWFELPTFVWALGTGVIVRNFLEHVLKVDIFDRAIDVFGNASLSLYLSMALLSLQLWLLADLAGPLITILFAQTAVLILFTAIVTFRIMGKNYDAAVLVAGHCGFGMGATPTAIANIQAVTNSYGPSHKAFLIVPLCGAFFIDIVNAVVIQSIIAFFG
;
A
#
# COMPACT_ATOMS: atom_id res chain seq x y z
N MET A 1 -18.84 -0.14 -27.61
CA MET A 1 -19.48 -1.28 -26.94
C MET A 1 -19.90 -2.30 -27.99
N LYS A 2 -19.39 -3.52 -27.93
CA LYS A 2 -19.74 -4.62 -28.85
C LYS A 2 -20.37 -5.74 -28.03
N ILE A 3 -21.30 -6.50 -28.63
CA ILE A 3 -21.98 -7.61 -27.97
C ILE A 3 -21.56 -8.89 -28.67
N LYS A 4 -21.06 -9.85 -27.92
CA LYS A 4 -20.72 -11.21 -28.39
C LYS A 4 -21.49 -12.24 -27.60
N LEU A 5 -21.97 -13.29 -28.26
CA LEU A 5 -22.57 -14.45 -27.59
C LEU A 5 -21.48 -15.50 -27.37
N ILE A 6 -21.19 -15.81 -26.13
CA ILE A 6 -20.22 -16.86 -25.74
C ILE A 6 -21.02 -17.99 -25.05
N GLY A 7 -21.33 -19.04 -25.80
CA GLY A 7 -22.28 -20.05 -25.35
C GLY A 7 -23.66 -19.45 -25.10
N ASN A 8 -24.21 -19.57 -23.89
CA ASN A 8 -25.50 -19.01 -23.48
C ASN A 8 -25.36 -17.66 -22.76
N VAL A 9 -24.16 -17.06 -22.73
CA VAL A 9 -23.89 -15.81 -22.02
C VAL A 9 -23.72 -14.67 -23.02
N MET A 10 -24.46 -13.58 -22.82
CA MET A 10 -24.25 -12.33 -23.55
C MET A 10 -23.07 -11.57 -22.96
N ASN A 11 -21.96 -11.48 -23.69
CA ASN A 11 -20.77 -10.74 -23.28
C ASN A 11 -20.74 -9.35 -23.92
N TYR A 12 -20.63 -8.33 -23.09
CA TYR A 12 -20.50 -6.93 -23.47
C TYR A 12 -19.03 -6.51 -23.45
N GLU A 13 -18.43 -6.29 -24.63
CA GLU A 13 -17.10 -5.70 -24.72
C GLU A 13 -17.20 -4.18 -24.55
N ILE A 14 -16.63 -3.66 -23.47
CA ILE A 14 -16.66 -2.25 -23.10
C ILE A 14 -15.28 -1.66 -23.41
N ASP A 15 -15.27 -0.57 -24.18
CA ASP A 15 -14.04 0.15 -24.55
C ASP A 15 -13.43 0.91 -23.35
N ALA A 16 -12.22 1.45 -23.53
CA ALA A 16 -11.45 2.10 -22.49
C ALA A 16 -12.20 3.25 -21.79
N PHE A 17 -12.90 4.12 -22.54
CA PHE A 17 -13.68 5.20 -21.95
C PHE A 17 -14.94 4.72 -21.26
N GLY A 18 -15.63 3.73 -21.82
CA GLY A 18 -16.78 3.09 -21.17
C GLY A 18 -16.40 2.44 -19.85
N THR A 19 -15.25 1.73 -19.81
CA THR A 19 -14.68 1.15 -18.60
C THR A 19 -14.40 2.24 -17.55
N LEU A 20 -13.77 3.34 -17.93
CA LEU A 20 -13.50 4.46 -17.04
C LEU A 20 -14.78 5.07 -16.47
N VAL A 21 -15.81 5.29 -17.29
CA VAL A 21 -17.11 5.84 -16.83
C VAL A 21 -17.77 4.94 -15.82
N ILE A 22 -17.80 3.62 -16.07
CA ILE A 22 -18.36 2.63 -15.14
C ILE A 22 -17.55 2.60 -13.84
N ALA A 23 -16.22 2.61 -13.94
CA ALA A 23 -15.33 2.64 -12.77
C ALA A 23 -15.57 3.88 -11.90
N VAL A 24 -15.68 5.08 -12.51
CA VAL A 24 -15.97 6.34 -11.80
C VAL A 24 -17.35 6.30 -11.14
N PHE A 25 -18.34 5.71 -11.80
CA PHE A 25 -19.68 5.55 -11.22
C PHE A 25 -19.64 4.72 -9.93
N PHE A 26 -18.98 3.55 -9.94
CA PHE A 26 -18.85 2.73 -8.75
C PHE A 26 -17.93 3.38 -7.72
N LEU A 27 -16.90 4.11 -8.12
CA LEU A 27 -16.06 4.90 -7.20
C LEU A 27 -16.91 5.93 -6.42
N PHE A 28 -17.83 6.61 -7.07
CA PHE A 28 -18.73 7.56 -6.38
C PHE A 28 -19.69 6.85 -5.41
N ILE A 29 -20.18 5.66 -5.75
CA ILE A 29 -20.94 4.83 -4.81
C ILE A 29 -20.07 4.47 -3.59
N GLY A 30 -18.84 4.03 -3.81
CA GLY A 30 -17.88 3.72 -2.74
C GLY A 30 -17.62 4.93 -1.85
N ARG A 31 -17.36 6.11 -2.43
CA ARG A 31 -17.18 7.39 -1.72
C ARG A 31 -18.40 7.74 -0.85
N TYR A 32 -19.58 7.61 -1.40
CA TYR A 32 -20.83 7.86 -0.68
C TYR A 32 -20.95 6.91 0.53
N LEU A 33 -20.69 5.61 0.36
CA LEU A 33 -20.78 4.64 1.45
C LEU A 33 -19.71 4.84 2.51
N VAL A 34 -18.47 5.12 2.13
CA VAL A 34 -17.39 5.46 3.09
C VAL A 34 -17.75 6.70 3.90
N SER A 35 -18.37 7.72 3.26
CA SER A 35 -18.82 8.92 3.98
C SER A 35 -19.95 8.65 5.00
N LYS A 36 -20.81 7.67 4.75
CA LYS A 36 -21.99 7.36 5.59
C LYS A 36 -21.72 6.28 6.63
N ILE A 37 -20.91 5.28 6.31
CA ILE A 37 -20.69 4.13 7.18
C ILE A 37 -19.40 4.32 7.96
N SER A 38 -19.52 4.55 9.27
CA SER A 38 -18.39 4.81 10.17
C SER A 38 -17.36 3.67 10.18
N PHE A 39 -17.80 2.43 9.98
CA PHE A 39 -16.91 1.27 9.91
C PHE A 39 -15.86 1.46 8.81
N PHE A 40 -16.25 1.77 7.56
CA PHE A 40 -15.33 1.93 6.44
C PHE A 40 -14.35 3.08 6.67
N ARG A 41 -14.83 4.19 7.25
CA ARG A 41 -14.01 5.36 7.57
C ARG A 41 -13.02 5.06 8.70
N ASN A 42 -13.47 4.41 9.77
CA ASN A 42 -12.64 4.14 10.95
C ASN A 42 -11.48 3.16 10.64
N TYR A 43 -11.67 2.28 9.66
CA TYR A 43 -10.64 1.34 9.20
C TYR A 43 -9.91 1.80 7.92
N ASN A 44 -10.09 3.07 7.51
CA ASN A 44 -9.43 3.65 6.33
C ASN A 44 -9.60 2.83 5.04
N LEU A 45 -10.77 2.16 4.87
CA LEU A 45 -11.03 1.38 3.68
C LEU A 45 -11.12 2.29 2.44
N PRO A 46 -10.35 2.01 1.37
CA PRO A 46 -10.33 2.87 0.19
C PRO A 46 -11.69 2.93 -0.51
N GLU A 47 -12.11 4.14 -0.90
CA GLU A 47 -13.36 4.36 -1.66
C GLU A 47 -13.44 3.46 -2.92
N PRO A 48 -12.37 3.31 -3.73
CA PRO A 48 -12.40 2.46 -4.91
C PRO A 48 -12.59 0.97 -4.57
N VAL A 49 -12.11 0.50 -3.42
CA VAL A 49 -12.27 -0.89 -3.00
C VAL A 49 -13.72 -1.18 -2.65
N ILE A 50 -14.37 -0.30 -1.90
CA ILE A 50 -15.81 -0.45 -1.57
C ILE A 50 -16.67 -0.35 -2.83
N GLY A 51 -16.40 0.60 -3.71
CA GLY A 51 -17.07 0.72 -5.00
C GLY A 51 -16.87 -0.50 -5.89
N GLY A 52 -15.63 -0.95 -6.02
CA GLY A 52 -15.26 -2.11 -6.82
C GLY A 52 -15.87 -3.42 -6.32
N LEU A 53 -15.97 -3.61 -5.00
CA LEU A 53 -16.67 -4.77 -4.43
C LEU A 53 -18.16 -4.77 -4.81
N ILE A 54 -18.82 -3.62 -4.80
CA ILE A 54 -20.22 -3.50 -5.24
C ILE A 54 -20.32 -3.79 -6.75
N ALA A 55 -19.38 -3.30 -7.55
CA ALA A 55 -19.32 -3.61 -8.97
C ALA A 55 -19.17 -5.13 -9.21
N ALA A 56 -18.26 -5.79 -8.49
CA ALA A 56 -18.02 -7.22 -8.58
C ALA A 56 -19.25 -8.04 -8.15
N ILE A 57 -19.95 -7.64 -7.07
CA ILE A 57 -21.22 -8.26 -6.66
C ILE A 57 -22.30 -8.05 -7.73
N THR A 58 -22.38 -6.86 -8.30
CA THR A 58 -23.33 -6.57 -9.40
C THR A 58 -23.03 -7.45 -10.62
N ALA A 59 -21.76 -7.55 -11.03
CA ALA A 59 -21.32 -8.41 -12.13
C ALA A 59 -21.65 -9.90 -11.85
N PHE A 60 -21.44 -10.37 -10.63
CA PHE A 60 -21.79 -11.72 -10.20
C PHE A 60 -23.29 -11.99 -10.32
N ILE A 61 -24.14 -11.07 -9.86
CA ILE A 61 -25.60 -11.19 -9.97
C ILE A 61 -26.04 -11.23 -11.44
N LEU A 62 -25.50 -10.33 -12.27
CA LEU A 62 -25.80 -10.27 -13.71
C LEU A 62 -25.37 -11.58 -14.42
N TYR A 63 -24.20 -12.11 -14.08
CA TYR A 63 -23.72 -13.37 -14.64
C TYR A 63 -24.60 -14.55 -14.23
N LYS A 64 -24.89 -14.70 -12.92
CA LYS A 64 -25.56 -15.89 -12.39
C LYS A 64 -27.06 -15.94 -12.72
N PHE A 65 -27.76 -14.81 -12.71
CA PHE A 65 -29.21 -14.76 -12.87
C PHE A 65 -29.68 -14.32 -14.25
N PHE A 66 -28.86 -13.58 -14.99
CA PHE A 66 -29.24 -13.01 -16.28
C PHE A 66 -28.38 -13.51 -17.45
N ASN A 67 -27.36 -14.34 -17.20
CA ASN A 67 -26.37 -14.77 -18.19
C ASN A 67 -25.73 -13.61 -18.95
N ILE A 68 -25.45 -12.52 -18.25
CA ILE A 68 -24.78 -11.34 -18.77
C ILE A 68 -23.38 -11.26 -18.17
N SER A 69 -22.36 -11.12 -19.03
CA SER A 69 -20.98 -10.81 -18.63
C SER A 69 -20.49 -9.55 -19.30
N ALA A 70 -19.46 -8.93 -18.74
CA ALA A 70 -18.79 -7.77 -19.33
C ALA A 70 -17.29 -8.02 -19.36
N THR A 71 -16.64 -7.66 -20.46
CA THR A 71 -15.19 -7.60 -20.60
C THR A 71 -14.78 -6.15 -20.70
N PHE A 72 -13.91 -5.72 -19.81
CA PHE A 72 -13.46 -4.35 -19.68
C PHE A 72 -12.08 -4.17 -20.32
N ASP A 73 -11.90 -3.04 -21.00
CA ASP A 73 -10.61 -2.65 -21.57
C ASP A 73 -9.66 -2.19 -20.48
N SER A 74 -8.38 -2.57 -20.56
CA SER A 74 -7.36 -2.32 -19.54
C SER A 74 -6.33 -1.24 -19.94
N GLU A 75 -6.45 -0.60 -21.10
CA GLU A 75 -5.43 0.34 -21.57
C GLU A 75 -5.27 1.54 -20.62
N ILE A 76 -6.37 2.22 -20.29
CA ILE A 76 -6.34 3.35 -19.33
C ILE A 76 -5.97 2.87 -17.93
N GLN A 77 -6.41 1.68 -17.52
CA GLN A 77 -6.04 1.07 -16.24
C GLN A 77 -4.51 0.96 -16.10
N THR A 78 -3.83 0.44 -17.13
CA THR A 78 -2.37 0.29 -17.14
C THR A 78 -1.66 1.64 -17.05
N ILE A 79 -2.11 2.65 -17.81
CA ILE A 79 -1.53 4.00 -17.73
C ILE A 79 -1.67 4.57 -16.31
N LEU A 80 -2.84 4.45 -15.70
CA LEU A 80 -3.08 4.94 -14.33
C LEU A 80 -2.24 4.20 -13.28
N MET A 81 -2.04 2.89 -13.46
CA MET A 81 -1.14 2.10 -12.62
C MET A 81 0.30 2.62 -12.72
N LEU A 82 0.80 2.83 -13.94
CA LEU A 82 2.16 3.35 -14.16
C LEU A 82 2.32 4.76 -13.57
N MET A 83 1.31 5.64 -13.70
CA MET A 83 1.32 6.96 -13.08
C MET A 83 1.39 6.87 -11.55
N PHE A 84 0.63 5.96 -10.94
CA PHE A 84 0.68 5.74 -9.49
C PHE A 84 2.08 5.30 -9.04
N PHE A 85 2.66 4.25 -9.63
CA PHE A 85 3.99 3.80 -9.23
C PHE A 85 5.10 4.82 -9.53
N THR A 86 4.97 5.59 -10.61
CA THR A 86 5.84 6.74 -10.88
C THR A 86 5.75 7.77 -9.75
N SER A 87 4.53 8.07 -9.25
CA SER A 87 4.36 9.04 -8.16
C SER A 87 5.02 8.55 -6.87
N VAL A 88 4.93 7.26 -6.56
CA VAL A 88 5.64 6.65 -5.42
C VAL A 88 7.14 6.83 -5.57
N GLY A 89 7.70 6.57 -6.75
CA GLY A 89 9.12 6.79 -7.03
C GLY A 89 9.55 8.24 -6.90
N LEU A 90 8.79 9.18 -7.47
CA LEU A 90 9.05 10.62 -7.38
C LEU A 90 8.88 11.19 -5.96
N SER A 91 8.20 10.51 -5.07
CA SER A 91 8.10 10.89 -3.65
C SER A 91 9.30 10.45 -2.81
N ALA A 92 10.17 9.58 -3.35
CA ALA A 92 11.33 9.02 -2.67
C ALA A 92 12.54 9.97 -2.68
N ASP A 93 12.55 10.90 -1.74
CA ASP A 93 13.62 11.88 -1.52
C ASP A 93 14.65 11.37 -0.51
N PHE A 94 15.91 11.21 -0.92
CA PHE A 94 17.00 10.73 -0.07
C PHE A 94 17.45 11.75 1.00
N THR A 95 17.10 13.03 0.87
CA THR A 95 17.33 14.01 1.95
C THR A 95 16.53 13.66 3.19
N LYS A 96 15.28 13.24 3.03
CA LYS A 96 14.41 12.81 4.13
C LYS A 96 14.97 11.59 4.89
N LEU A 97 15.73 10.73 4.20
CA LEU A 97 16.45 9.62 4.85
C LEU A 97 17.53 10.11 5.82
N LYS A 98 18.22 11.20 5.47
CA LYS A 98 19.22 11.83 6.36
C LYS A 98 18.58 12.47 7.59
N GLU A 99 17.41 13.10 7.44
CA GLU A 99 16.66 13.70 8.54
C GLU A 99 16.20 12.67 9.58
N GLY A 100 15.76 11.49 9.15
CA GLY A 100 15.40 10.39 10.04
C GLY A 100 16.59 9.73 10.76
N GLY A 101 17.81 9.95 10.25
CA GLY A 101 19.07 9.54 10.86
C GLY A 101 19.18 8.02 11.11
N LYS A 102 20.04 7.66 12.07
CA LYS A 102 20.33 6.26 12.41
C LYS A 102 19.08 5.48 12.83
N SER A 103 18.14 6.14 13.51
CA SER A 103 16.90 5.46 13.98
C SER A 103 15.99 5.06 12.84
N LEU A 104 15.88 5.85 11.79
CA LEU A 104 15.12 5.49 10.58
C LEU A 104 15.77 4.31 9.86
N LEU A 105 17.10 4.30 9.69
CA LEU A 105 17.81 3.19 9.06
C LEU A 105 17.63 1.88 9.83
N ILE A 106 17.75 1.90 11.16
CA ILE A 106 17.54 0.72 12.00
C ILE A 106 16.10 0.23 11.87
N PHE A 107 15.13 1.13 11.90
CA PHE A 107 13.72 0.79 11.76
C PHE A 107 13.43 0.21 10.37
N LEU A 108 13.98 0.79 9.30
CA LEU A 108 13.86 0.29 7.94
C LEU A 108 14.42 -1.14 7.83
N VAL A 109 15.59 -1.41 8.40
CA VAL A 109 16.16 -2.77 8.44
C VAL A 109 15.23 -3.75 9.17
N CYS A 110 14.63 -3.35 10.29
CA CYS A 110 13.63 -4.18 10.98
C CYS A 110 12.42 -4.49 10.09
N VAL A 111 11.94 -3.50 9.33
CA VAL A 111 10.80 -3.67 8.42
C VAL A 111 11.17 -4.56 7.24
N ILE A 112 12.34 -4.40 6.65
CA ILE A 112 12.86 -5.28 5.58
C ILE A 112 12.92 -6.74 6.08
N LEU A 113 13.48 -6.95 7.26
CA LEU A 113 13.53 -8.29 7.87
C LEU A 113 12.13 -8.87 8.07
N PHE A 114 11.17 -8.03 8.49
CA PHE A 114 9.78 -8.46 8.63
C PHE A 114 9.16 -8.86 7.29
N VAL A 115 9.38 -8.11 6.21
CA VAL A 115 8.90 -8.45 4.86
C VAL A 115 9.41 -9.83 4.42
N VAL A 116 10.69 -10.14 4.68
CA VAL A 116 11.26 -11.46 4.38
C VAL A 116 10.58 -12.56 5.21
N VAL A 117 10.38 -12.33 6.51
CA VAL A 117 9.68 -13.27 7.39
C VAL A 117 8.23 -13.46 6.97
N GLN A 118 7.54 -12.38 6.61
CA GLN A 118 6.16 -12.40 6.14
C GLN A 118 6.00 -13.27 4.89
N ASN A 119 6.89 -13.12 3.92
CA ASN A 119 6.87 -13.95 2.71
C ASN A 119 7.24 -15.41 3.00
N ALA A 120 8.25 -15.65 3.82
CA ALA A 120 8.64 -17.02 4.20
C ALA A 120 7.48 -17.76 4.89
N VAL A 121 6.78 -17.09 5.80
CA VAL A 121 5.60 -17.67 6.50
C VAL A 121 4.45 -17.89 5.51
N GLY A 122 4.12 -16.91 4.67
CA GLY A 122 3.04 -17.01 3.69
C GLY A 122 3.27 -18.18 2.72
N MET A 123 4.45 -18.25 2.11
CA MET A 123 4.82 -19.28 1.15
C MET A 123 4.88 -20.67 1.78
N SER A 124 5.46 -20.78 2.97
CA SER A 124 5.53 -22.05 3.69
C SER A 124 4.14 -22.59 4.05
N LEU A 125 3.23 -21.72 4.49
CA LEU A 125 1.86 -22.11 4.81
C LEU A 125 1.05 -22.43 3.56
N ALA A 126 1.20 -21.68 2.47
CA ALA A 126 0.56 -22.01 1.19
C ALA A 126 0.98 -23.40 0.73
N THR A 127 2.28 -23.70 0.71
CA THR A 127 2.82 -25.01 0.36
C THR A 127 2.30 -26.10 1.30
N ALA A 128 2.25 -25.88 2.61
CA ALA A 128 1.73 -26.83 3.58
C ALA A 128 0.24 -27.12 3.42
N LEU A 129 -0.51 -26.16 2.87
CA LEU A 129 -1.94 -26.31 2.53
C LEU A 129 -2.17 -26.88 1.12
N GLY A 130 -1.10 -27.28 0.40
CA GLY A 130 -1.18 -27.84 -0.95
C GLY A 130 -1.44 -26.80 -2.04
N LEU A 131 -1.17 -25.51 -1.76
CA LEU A 131 -1.31 -24.42 -2.71
C LEU A 131 0.05 -24.05 -3.32
N ASP A 132 0.00 -23.35 -4.45
CA ASP A 132 1.19 -22.75 -5.04
C ASP A 132 1.87 -21.78 -4.06
N PRO A 133 3.20 -21.84 -3.88
CA PRO A 133 3.93 -20.91 -3.00
C PRO A 133 3.69 -19.43 -3.34
N LEU A 134 3.48 -19.08 -4.61
CA LEU A 134 3.19 -17.71 -5.05
C LEU A 134 1.86 -17.17 -4.50
N ILE A 135 0.88 -18.05 -4.18
CA ILE A 135 -0.31 -17.64 -3.43
C ILE A 135 0.07 -17.13 -2.04
N GLY A 136 1.03 -17.78 -1.39
CA GLY A 136 1.57 -17.32 -0.11
C GLY A 136 2.31 -15.99 -0.19
N LEU A 137 2.96 -15.69 -1.31
CA LEU A 137 3.57 -14.40 -1.60
C LEU A 137 2.50 -13.32 -1.77
N ILE A 138 1.40 -13.61 -2.50
CA ILE A 138 0.26 -12.70 -2.64
C ILE A 138 -0.32 -12.36 -1.27
N VAL A 139 -0.61 -13.35 -0.43
CA VAL A 139 -1.16 -13.20 0.93
C VAL A 139 -0.09 -12.78 1.94
N GLY A 140 1.14 -12.58 1.47
CA GLY A 140 2.29 -12.06 2.20
C GLY A 140 2.52 -10.57 1.97
N SER A 141 3.76 -10.21 1.65
CA SER A 141 4.14 -8.81 1.54
C SER A 141 3.56 -8.08 0.32
N VAL A 142 3.16 -8.79 -0.73
CA VAL A 142 2.50 -8.19 -1.90
C VAL A 142 1.27 -7.38 -1.46
N THR A 143 0.48 -7.92 -0.55
CA THR A 143 -0.79 -7.30 -0.14
C THR A 143 -0.74 -6.68 1.24
N LEU A 144 -0.15 -7.36 2.22
CA LEU A 144 -0.20 -6.90 3.61
C LEU A 144 0.72 -5.69 3.86
N THR A 145 1.93 -5.70 3.30
CA THR A 145 2.85 -4.55 3.35
C THR A 145 2.65 -3.61 2.17
N GLY A 146 2.46 -4.15 0.95
CA GLY A 146 2.33 -3.35 -0.27
C GLY A 146 0.93 -2.77 -0.51
N GLY A 147 -0.09 -3.27 0.18
CA GLY A 147 -1.47 -2.76 0.07
C GLY A 147 -2.16 -3.05 -1.27
N HIS A 148 -3.29 -2.37 -1.52
CA HIS A 148 -4.13 -2.61 -2.69
C HIS A 148 -3.46 -2.29 -4.03
N GLY A 149 -2.64 -1.23 -4.08
CA GLY A 149 -1.95 -0.84 -5.31
C GLY A 149 -0.98 -1.93 -5.79
N THR A 150 -0.14 -2.40 -4.88
CA THR A 150 0.83 -3.48 -5.13
C THR A 150 0.13 -4.81 -5.39
N ALA A 151 -0.96 -5.09 -4.65
CA ALA A 151 -1.81 -6.27 -4.85
C ALA A 151 -2.39 -6.33 -6.27
N GLY A 152 -2.88 -5.21 -6.79
CA GLY A 152 -3.40 -5.15 -8.16
C GLY A 152 -2.32 -5.37 -9.21
N ALA A 153 -1.19 -4.66 -9.09
CA ALA A 153 -0.12 -4.72 -10.07
C ALA A 153 0.57 -6.10 -10.12
N TRP A 154 1.00 -6.63 -8.97
CA TRP A 154 1.60 -7.96 -8.92
C TRP A 154 0.57 -9.07 -9.15
N GLY A 155 -0.68 -8.87 -8.72
CA GLY A 155 -1.76 -9.81 -9.02
C GLY A 155 -1.95 -10.00 -10.51
N GLU A 156 -1.94 -8.93 -11.30
CA GLU A 156 -2.02 -8.97 -12.76
C GLU A 156 -0.81 -9.71 -13.39
N VAL A 157 0.41 -9.45 -12.91
CA VAL A 157 1.61 -10.17 -13.35
C VAL A 157 1.52 -11.66 -13.03
N LEU A 158 1.10 -12.00 -11.80
CA LEU A 158 0.99 -13.40 -11.35
C LEU A 158 -0.11 -14.16 -12.09
N GLU A 159 -1.22 -13.51 -12.45
CA GLU A 159 -2.26 -14.11 -13.27
C GLU A 159 -1.81 -14.33 -14.71
N THR A 160 -1.20 -13.32 -15.33
CA THR A 160 -0.91 -13.34 -16.77
C THR A 160 0.37 -14.09 -17.13
N GLN A 161 1.42 -13.98 -16.30
CA GLN A 161 2.72 -14.57 -16.60
C GLN A 161 2.97 -15.91 -15.89
N TYR A 162 2.40 -16.07 -14.67
CA TYR A 162 2.63 -17.26 -13.83
C TYR A 162 1.39 -18.15 -13.69
N GLY A 163 0.24 -17.77 -14.27
CA GLY A 163 -0.98 -18.58 -14.32
C GLY A 163 -1.68 -18.75 -12.99
N ILE A 164 -1.40 -17.92 -11.98
CA ILE A 164 -2.04 -17.96 -10.65
C ILE A 164 -3.43 -17.35 -10.74
N GLN A 165 -4.41 -18.18 -11.03
CA GLN A 165 -5.81 -17.73 -11.20
C GLN A 165 -6.36 -17.08 -9.93
N GLY A 166 -6.98 -15.90 -10.08
CA GLY A 166 -7.59 -15.16 -8.99
C GLY A 166 -6.60 -14.40 -8.10
N ALA A 167 -5.34 -14.21 -8.54
CA ALA A 167 -4.31 -13.50 -7.77
C ALA A 167 -4.73 -12.08 -7.41
N ILE A 168 -5.36 -11.34 -8.33
CA ILE A 168 -5.88 -9.99 -8.07
C ILE A 168 -6.96 -10.04 -6.97
N VAL A 169 -7.90 -10.97 -7.08
CA VAL A 169 -9.02 -11.11 -6.13
C VAL A 169 -8.52 -11.49 -4.73
N LEU A 170 -7.61 -12.47 -4.66
CA LEU A 170 -6.93 -12.87 -3.42
C LEU A 170 -6.17 -11.69 -2.80
N GLY A 171 -5.46 -10.95 -3.64
CA GLY A 171 -4.71 -9.79 -3.24
C GLY A 171 -5.60 -8.70 -2.64
N MET A 172 -6.68 -8.34 -3.31
CA MET A 172 -7.63 -7.31 -2.84
C MET A 172 -8.31 -7.70 -1.52
N ALA A 173 -8.73 -8.97 -1.40
CA ALA A 173 -9.32 -9.49 -0.16
C ALA A 173 -8.32 -9.46 1.00
N SER A 174 -7.08 -9.88 0.76
CA SER A 174 -6.00 -9.89 1.75
C SER A 174 -5.61 -8.48 2.19
N ALA A 175 -5.48 -7.54 1.25
CA ALA A 175 -5.17 -6.15 1.55
C ALA A 175 -6.28 -5.48 2.38
N THR A 176 -7.55 -5.78 2.08
CA THR A 176 -8.70 -5.28 2.85
C THR A 176 -8.70 -5.85 4.27
N PHE A 177 -8.48 -7.16 4.43
CA PHE A 177 -8.30 -7.78 5.74
C PHE A 177 -7.15 -7.11 6.51
N GLY A 178 -6.02 -6.90 5.84
CA GLY A 178 -4.84 -6.28 6.42
C GLY A 178 -5.11 -4.88 6.97
N LEU A 179 -5.83 -4.02 6.23
CA LEU A 179 -6.21 -2.68 6.69
C LEU A 179 -7.03 -2.71 7.97
N VAL A 180 -8.03 -3.62 8.04
CA VAL A 180 -8.89 -3.75 9.23
C VAL A 180 -8.08 -4.25 10.42
N ILE A 181 -7.34 -5.33 10.25
CA ILE A 181 -6.58 -5.95 11.36
C ILE A 181 -5.39 -5.09 11.76
N GLY A 182 -4.66 -4.50 10.80
CA GLY A 182 -3.55 -3.58 11.07
C GLY A 182 -3.98 -2.39 11.92
N GLY A 183 -5.19 -1.86 11.67
CA GLY A 183 -5.78 -0.78 12.48
C GLY A 183 -6.22 -1.22 13.88
N LEU A 184 -6.59 -2.49 14.05
CA LEU A 184 -7.03 -3.02 15.34
C LEU A 184 -5.88 -3.44 16.27
N VAL A 185 -4.78 -3.93 15.71
CA VAL A 185 -3.73 -4.63 16.47
C VAL A 185 -2.68 -3.68 17.03
N GLY A 186 -2.31 -2.62 16.31
CA GLY A 186 -1.17 -1.78 16.68
C GLY A 186 -1.31 -1.09 18.03
N GLY A 187 -2.47 -0.49 18.29
CA GLY A 187 -2.76 0.16 19.56
C GLY A 187 -2.68 -0.78 20.77
N PRO A 188 -3.40 -1.91 20.79
CA PRO A 188 -3.34 -2.90 21.87
C PRO A 188 -1.94 -3.46 22.13
N VAL A 189 -1.16 -3.77 21.08
CA VAL A 189 0.21 -4.30 21.23
C VAL A 189 1.12 -3.25 21.89
N ALA A 190 1.08 -2.01 21.43
CA ALA A 190 1.87 -0.94 22.04
C ALA A 190 1.45 -0.67 23.49
N LYS A 191 0.15 -0.62 23.78
CA LYS A 191 -0.37 -0.47 25.17
C LYS A 191 0.08 -1.60 26.08
N PHE A 192 0.11 -2.84 25.59
CA PHE A 192 0.63 -3.98 26.34
C PHE A 192 2.10 -3.80 26.67
N LEU A 193 2.92 -3.37 25.69
CA LEU A 193 4.36 -3.14 25.88
C LEU A 193 4.64 -2.00 26.88
N ILE A 194 3.89 -0.90 26.78
CA ILE A 194 4.00 0.25 27.69
C ILE A 194 3.68 -0.17 29.13
N LYS A 195 2.58 -0.89 29.33
CA LYS A 195 2.19 -1.35 30.67
C LYS A 195 3.16 -2.38 31.25
N ARG A 196 3.56 -3.39 30.44
CA ARG A 196 4.44 -4.46 30.89
C ARG A 196 5.83 -3.96 31.30
N ASN A 197 6.33 -2.93 30.64
CA ASN A 197 7.66 -2.36 30.89
C ASN A 197 7.62 -1.06 31.71
N GLN A 198 6.47 -0.67 32.26
CA GLN A 198 6.28 0.52 33.12
C GLN A 198 6.74 1.85 32.47
N LEU A 199 6.60 1.96 31.14
CA LEU A 199 7.12 3.10 30.36
C LEU A 199 6.29 4.38 30.52
N ALA A 200 5.10 4.32 31.10
CA ALA A 200 4.23 5.49 31.32
C ALA A 200 4.80 6.48 32.37
N GLU A 201 5.53 5.98 33.36
CA GLU A 201 6.15 6.81 34.40
C GLU A 201 7.31 7.64 33.85
N THR A 202 8.06 7.09 32.90
CA THR A 202 9.20 7.77 32.26
C THR A 202 8.73 8.97 31.43
N VAL A 203 7.60 8.83 30.74
CA VAL A 203 7.03 9.94 29.94
C VAL A 203 6.54 11.08 30.84
N ALA A 204 5.93 10.77 32.00
CA ALA A 204 5.49 11.77 32.95
C ALA A 204 6.65 12.56 33.58
N GLN A 205 7.80 11.91 33.77
CA GLN A 205 9.00 12.57 34.28
C GLN A 205 9.67 13.46 33.23
N GLU A 206 9.84 12.99 32.01
CA GLU A 206 10.38 13.79 30.90
C GLU A 206 9.50 15.00 30.58
N THR A 207 8.17 14.87 30.65
CA THR A 207 7.24 15.97 30.42
C THR A 207 7.31 17.02 31.54
N ASN A 208 7.54 16.63 32.78
CA ASN A 208 7.70 17.55 33.92
C ASN A 208 9.05 18.29 33.88
N GLU A 209 10.14 17.66 33.42
CA GLU A 209 11.44 18.31 33.23
C GLU A 209 11.41 19.31 32.08
N GLN A 210 10.71 19.01 30.99
CA GLN A 210 10.54 19.94 29.86
C GLN A 210 9.59 21.10 30.13
N GLN A 211 8.65 20.99 31.05
CA GLN A 211 7.77 22.10 31.45
C GLN A 211 8.46 23.15 32.32
N LEU A 212 9.62 22.87 32.88
CA LEU A 212 10.40 23.83 33.67
C LEU A 212 11.25 24.77 32.80
N ASP A 213 11.43 24.50 31.50
CA ASP A 213 12.35 25.27 30.65
C ASP A 213 11.70 25.88 29.39
N THR A 214 10.38 25.86 29.22
CA THR A 214 9.80 26.43 28.01
C THR A 214 8.48 27.16 28.21
N SER A 215 8.57 28.49 28.16
CA SER A 215 7.60 29.39 27.55
C SER A 215 7.61 29.23 25.99
N ILE A 216 7.59 28.01 25.47
CA ILE A 216 7.51 27.76 24.02
C ILE A 216 6.11 27.28 23.71
N ASN A 217 5.40 28.14 22.96
CA ASN A 217 4.12 27.91 22.33
C ASN A 217 3.89 26.42 21.95
N THR A 218 2.91 25.78 22.58
CA THR A 218 2.25 24.59 22.08
C THR A 218 1.43 24.93 20.84
N ALA A 219 2.10 25.32 19.77
CA ALA A 219 1.47 25.41 18.47
C ALA A 219 1.28 23.96 17.95
N PRO A 220 0.08 23.60 17.47
CA PRO A 220 -0.10 22.30 16.83
C PRO A 220 0.88 22.17 15.67
N PHE A 221 1.50 21.00 15.53
CA PHE A 221 2.63 20.71 14.66
C PHE A 221 2.32 20.86 13.15
N GLU A 222 1.08 21.12 12.77
CA GLU A 222 0.64 21.41 11.42
C GLU A 222 -0.31 22.61 11.38
N TYR A 223 0.26 23.79 11.30
CA TYR A 223 -0.36 24.83 10.49
C TYR A 223 0.39 24.84 9.15
N PRO A 224 -0.26 24.48 8.04
CA PRO A 224 0.35 24.66 6.73
C PRO A 224 0.60 26.15 6.54
N LYS A 225 1.84 26.58 6.67
CA LYS A 225 2.27 27.90 6.22
C LYS A 225 1.87 27.97 4.76
N LYS A 226 0.83 28.76 4.40
CA LYS A 226 0.31 29.03 3.06
C LYS A 226 0.41 27.82 2.13
N THR A 227 -0.65 27.02 2.02
CA THR A 227 -0.74 25.92 1.04
C THR A 227 -0.48 26.49 -0.35
N ARG A 228 0.70 26.21 -0.92
CA ARG A 228 1.00 26.54 -2.32
C ARG A 228 -0.02 25.79 -3.19
N LEU A 229 -0.90 26.54 -3.88
CA LEU A 229 -1.92 25.96 -4.74
C LEU A 229 -1.28 25.34 -5.97
N ILE A 230 -1.87 24.26 -6.48
CA ILE A 230 -1.45 23.64 -7.73
C ILE A 230 -1.85 24.60 -8.86
N THR A 231 -0.87 25.11 -9.59
CA THR A 231 -1.08 25.91 -10.80
C THR A 231 -1.09 25.01 -12.04
N ALA A 232 -1.62 25.51 -13.15
CA ALA A 232 -1.56 24.78 -14.43
C ALA A 232 -0.11 24.47 -14.84
N SER A 233 0.84 25.37 -14.58
CA SER A 233 2.26 25.14 -14.84
C SER A 233 2.81 23.97 -14.00
N ASN A 234 2.52 23.93 -12.71
CA ASN A 234 2.94 22.83 -11.83
C ASN A 234 2.33 21.49 -12.27
N ALA A 235 1.04 21.50 -12.65
CA ALA A 235 0.36 20.31 -13.16
C ALA A 235 1.01 19.78 -14.44
N VAL A 236 1.29 20.66 -15.41
CA VAL A 236 1.98 20.28 -16.67
C VAL A 236 3.38 19.74 -16.39
N SER A 237 4.15 20.38 -15.51
CA SER A 237 5.50 19.92 -15.15
C SER A 237 5.45 18.52 -14.51
N THR A 238 4.49 18.28 -13.60
CA THR A 238 4.32 16.97 -12.94
C THR A 238 3.90 15.90 -13.94
N LEU A 239 2.93 16.18 -14.82
CA LEU A 239 2.52 15.25 -15.87
C LEU A 239 3.66 14.99 -16.87
N GLY A 240 4.49 16.00 -17.17
CA GLY A 240 5.70 15.83 -17.99
C GLY A 240 6.71 14.91 -17.34
N MET A 241 6.95 15.02 -16.02
CA MET A 241 7.80 14.08 -15.27
C MET A 241 7.22 12.67 -15.29
N PHE A 242 5.91 12.51 -15.11
CA PHE A 242 5.25 11.20 -15.21
C PHE A 242 5.44 10.58 -16.60
N ALA A 243 5.19 11.35 -17.66
CA ALA A 243 5.37 10.88 -19.03
C ALA A 243 6.82 10.48 -19.30
N LEU A 244 7.80 11.25 -18.83
CA LEU A 244 9.22 10.90 -18.96
C LEU A 244 9.56 9.58 -18.26
N CYS A 245 9.11 9.42 -17.01
CA CYS A 245 9.37 8.20 -16.25
C CYS A 245 8.71 6.98 -16.87
N ILE A 246 7.47 7.10 -17.36
CA ILE A 246 6.76 5.99 -18.02
C ILE A 246 7.42 5.65 -19.35
N PHE A 247 7.85 6.64 -20.14
CA PHE A 247 8.57 6.42 -21.37
C PHE A 247 9.85 5.62 -21.11
N VAL A 248 10.69 6.05 -20.15
CA VAL A 248 11.91 5.33 -19.78
C VAL A 248 11.60 3.93 -19.25
N ALA A 249 10.52 3.78 -18.49
CA ALA A 249 10.11 2.47 -17.96
C ALA A 249 9.73 1.49 -19.07
N ASN A 250 9.02 1.93 -20.10
CA ASN A 250 8.69 1.11 -21.27
C ASN A 250 9.95 0.68 -22.02
N GLU A 251 10.86 1.60 -22.32
CA GLU A 251 12.14 1.30 -22.96
C GLU A 251 12.97 0.29 -22.15
N MET A 252 13.03 0.49 -20.82
CA MET A 252 13.74 -0.42 -19.93
C MET A 252 13.11 -1.81 -19.88
N THR A 253 11.79 -1.90 -19.95
CA THR A 253 11.08 -3.19 -20.04
C THR A 253 11.46 -3.94 -21.30
N GLU A 254 11.46 -3.27 -22.47
CA GLU A 254 11.86 -3.88 -23.74
C GLU A 254 13.33 -4.31 -23.71
N ILE A 255 14.24 -3.46 -23.21
CA ILE A 255 15.67 -3.75 -23.10
C ILE A 255 15.93 -4.92 -22.15
N SER A 256 15.17 -5.04 -21.06
CA SER A 256 15.40 -6.07 -20.03
C SER A 256 14.78 -7.43 -20.37
N GLN A 257 13.89 -7.50 -21.35
CA GLN A 257 13.17 -8.71 -21.72
C GLN A 257 14.10 -9.89 -22.00
N GLY A 258 13.85 -11.02 -21.35
CA GLY A 258 14.68 -12.24 -21.44
C GLY A 258 16.05 -12.13 -20.78
N ARG A 259 16.35 -11.08 -20.00
CA ARG A 259 17.61 -10.90 -19.28
C ARG A 259 17.44 -11.17 -17.78
N TRP A 260 18.55 -11.40 -17.09
CA TRP A 260 18.57 -11.66 -15.64
C TRP A 260 18.00 -10.52 -14.77
N PHE A 261 17.85 -9.30 -15.34
CA PHE A 261 17.29 -8.12 -14.68
C PHE A 261 15.92 -7.71 -15.27
N GLU A 262 15.20 -8.65 -15.85
CA GLU A 262 13.82 -8.41 -16.30
C GLU A 262 12.91 -8.04 -15.14
N LEU A 263 12.24 -6.88 -15.27
CA LEU A 263 11.32 -6.36 -14.27
C LEU A 263 10.02 -5.92 -14.95
N PRO A 264 8.86 -6.05 -14.27
CA PRO A 264 7.61 -5.47 -14.75
C PRO A 264 7.71 -3.96 -14.94
N THR A 265 7.00 -3.43 -15.93
CA THR A 265 7.08 -2.00 -16.32
C THR A 265 6.80 -1.06 -15.17
N PHE A 266 5.87 -1.39 -14.27
CA PHE A 266 5.57 -0.54 -13.11
C PHE A 266 6.72 -0.47 -12.10
N VAL A 267 7.55 -1.51 -11.98
CA VAL A 267 8.77 -1.49 -11.15
C VAL A 267 9.82 -0.58 -11.78
N TRP A 268 9.95 -0.62 -13.10
CA TRP A 268 10.81 0.34 -13.82
C TRP A 268 10.31 1.77 -13.68
N ALA A 269 8.99 2.00 -13.73
CA ALA A 269 8.39 3.32 -13.54
C ALA A 269 8.67 3.89 -12.14
N LEU A 270 8.53 3.05 -11.10
CA LEU A 270 8.91 3.38 -9.74
C LEU A 270 10.41 3.71 -9.64
N GLY A 271 11.28 2.84 -10.14
CA GLY A 271 12.73 3.02 -10.09
C GLY A 271 13.21 4.27 -10.83
N THR A 272 12.66 4.52 -12.01
CA THR A 272 12.94 5.74 -12.79
C THR A 272 12.47 6.98 -12.04
N GLY A 273 11.29 6.95 -11.40
CA GLY A 273 10.79 8.04 -10.55
C GLY A 273 11.79 8.40 -9.44
N VAL A 274 12.34 7.40 -8.74
CA VAL A 274 13.39 7.59 -7.71
C VAL A 274 14.62 8.29 -8.29
N ILE A 275 15.09 7.82 -9.44
CA ILE A 275 16.29 8.39 -10.10
C ILE A 275 16.02 9.84 -10.52
N VAL A 276 14.90 10.10 -11.21
CA VAL A 276 14.52 11.43 -11.70
C VAL A 276 14.36 12.40 -10.53
N ARG A 277 13.68 12.02 -9.45
CA ARG A 277 13.51 12.84 -8.25
C ARG A 277 14.86 13.32 -7.71
N ASN A 278 15.72 12.36 -7.40
CA ASN A 278 16.99 12.66 -6.74
C ASN A 278 17.98 13.37 -7.68
N PHE A 279 17.93 13.10 -8.98
CA PHE A 279 18.73 13.81 -9.98
C PHE A 279 18.30 15.29 -10.10
N LEU A 280 17.00 15.56 -10.27
CA LEU A 280 16.49 16.92 -10.42
C LEU A 280 16.78 17.77 -9.17
N GLU A 281 16.59 17.22 -7.99
CA GLU A 281 16.72 17.95 -6.74
C GLU A 281 18.20 18.16 -6.32
N HIS A 282 19.03 17.12 -6.43
CA HIS A 282 20.42 17.17 -5.95
C HIS A 282 21.42 17.68 -6.99
N VAL A 283 21.20 17.35 -8.27
CA VAL A 283 22.13 17.73 -9.36
C VAL A 283 21.69 19.04 -10.02
N LEU A 284 20.44 19.12 -10.44
CA LEU A 284 19.90 20.29 -11.14
C LEU A 284 19.32 21.35 -10.20
N LYS A 285 19.14 21.03 -8.91
CA LYS A 285 18.58 21.93 -7.87
C LYS A 285 17.21 22.50 -8.25
N VAL A 286 16.39 21.69 -8.91
CA VAL A 286 15.03 22.04 -9.28
C VAL A 286 14.11 21.77 -8.09
N ASP A 287 13.31 22.75 -7.69
CA ASP A 287 12.27 22.60 -6.65
C ASP A 287 11.09 21.78 -7.23
N ILE A 288 10.93 20.57 -6.75
CA ILE A 288 9.84 19.68 -7.16
C ILE A 288 8.63 19.89 -6.26
N PHE A 289 7.47 20.04 -6.86
CA PHE A 289 6.24 20.31 -6.12
C PHE A 289 5.55 19.01 -5.69
N ASP A 290 5.93 18.48 -4.53
CA ASP A 290 5.46 17.21 -3.95
C ASP A 290 3.93 17.08 -3.95
N ARG A 291 3.21 18.16 -3.60
CA ARG A 291 1.74 18.14 -3.55
C ARG A 291 1.07 17.80 -4.89
N ALA A 292 1.64 18.23 -6.01
CA ALA A 292 1.10 17.88 -7.32
C ALA A 292 1.34 16.39 -7.62
N ILE A 293 2.51 15.86 -7.26
CA ILE A 293 2.83 14.41 -7.38
C ILE A 293 1.82 13.60 -6.57
N ASP A 294 1.58 13.98 -5.31
CA ASP A 294 0.64 13.28 -4.42
C ASP A 294 -0.79 13.31 -4.97
N VAL A 295 -1.27 14.46 -5.46
CA VAL A 295 -2.63 14.60 -5.98
C VAL A 295 -2.83 13.75 -7.22
N PHE A 296 -1.92 13.81 -8.20
CA PHE A 296 -2.02 13.00 -9.42
C PHE A 296 -1.81 11.51 -9.13
N GLY A 297 -0.87 11.16 -8.24
CA GLY A 297 -0.63 9.78 -7.83
C GLY A 297 -1.84 9.15 -7.15
N ASN A 298 -2.45 9.83 -6.18
CA ASN A 298 -3.64 9.34 -5.47
C ASN A 298 -4.88 9.27 -6.37
N ALA A 299 -5.05 10.23 -7.29
CA ALA A 299 -6.12 10.18 -8.28
C ALA A 299 -5.94 8.97 -9.21
N SER A 300 -4.72 8.75 -9.70
CA SER A 300 -4.37 7.61 -10.55
C SER A 300 -4.60 6.28 -9.82
N LEU A 301 -4.18 6.15 -8.56
CA LEU A 301 -4.44 4.96 -7.74
C LEU A 301 -5.94 4.68 -7.60
N SER A 302 -6.74 5.72 -7.30
CA SER A 302 -8.18 5.56 -7.09
C SER A 302 -8.89 5.07 -8.36
N LEU A 303 -8.56 5.63 -9.51
CA LEU A 303 -9.12 5.24 -10.80
C LEU A 303 -8.62 3.86 -11.24
N TYR A 304 -7.31 3.61 -11.10
CA TYR A 304 -6.70 2.31 -11.39
C TYR A 304 -7.38 1.18 -10.60
N LEU A 305 -7.49 1.33 -9.28
CA LEU A 305 -8.14 0.32 -8.43
C LEU A 305 -9.61 0.14 -8.79
N SER A 306 -10.33 1.22 -9.07
CA SER A 306 -11.73 1.13 -9.48
C SER A 306 -11.89 0.34 -10.78
N MET A 307 -11.00 0.54 -11.77
CA MET A 307 -11.03 -0.20 -13.04
C MET A 307 -10.62 -1.67 -12.84
N ALA A 308 -9.55 -1.94 -12.10
CA ALA A 308 -9.07 -3.30 -11.82
C ALA A 308 -10.14 -4.15 -11.12
N LEU A 309 -10.89 -3.53 -10.21
CA LEU A 309 -11.91 -4.25 -9.43
C LEU A 309 -13.21 -4.53 -10.21
N LEU A 310 -13.46 -3.88 -11.36
CA LEU A 310 -14.61 -4.19 -12.23
C LEU A 310 -14.54 -5.63 -12.77
N SER A 311 -13.34 -6.13 -13.04
CA SER A 311 -13.10 -7.45 -13.64
C SER A 311 -13.02 -8.58 -12.60
N LEU A 312 -13.28 -8.31 -11.29
CA LEU A 312 -13.15 -9.30 -10.24
C LEU A 312 -14.16 -10.44 -10.36
N GLN A 313 -13.64 -11.65 -10.35
CA GLN A 313 -14.41 -12.89 -10.36
C GLN A 313 -14.50 -13.47 -8.95
N LEU A 314 -15.44 -12.97 -8.13
CA LEU A 314 -15.57 -13.34 -6.71
C LEU A 314 -15.78 -14.85 -6.46
N TRP A 315 -16.28 -15.59 -7.44
CA TRP A 315 -16.48 -17.04 -7.31
C TRP A 315 -15.18 -17.83 -7.24
N LEU A 316 -14.06 -17.27 -7.70
CA LEU A 316 -12.73 -17.89 -7.58
C LEU A 316 -12.23 -17.95 -6.14
N LEU A 317 -12.75 -17.10 -5.25
CA LEU A 317 -12.36 -17.09 -3.82
C LEU A 317 -13.01 -18.20 -3.00
N ALA A 318 -14.10 -18.81 -3.47
CA ALA A 318 -14.89 -19.73 -2.65
C ALA A 318 -14.07 -20.93 -2.15
N ASP A 319 -13.28 -21.54 -3.02
CA ASP A 319 -12.46 -22.71 -2.70
C ASP A 319 -11.18 -22.35 -1.91
N LEU A 320 -10.73 -21.10 -1.99
CA LEU A 320 -9.52 -20.62 -1.33
C LEU A 320 -9.79 -19.92 0.00
N ALA A 321 -11.06 -19.71 0.39
CA ALA A 321 -11.41 -18.93 1.58
C ALA A 321 -10.83 -19.51 2.88
N GLY A 322 -10.87 -20.83 3.06
CA GLY A 322 -10.31 -21.49 4.25
C GLY A 322 -8.79 -21.33 4.37
N PRO A 323 -8.01 -21.73 3.36
CA PRO A 323 -6.58 -21.49 3.31
C PRO A 323 -6.21 -20.02 3.47
N LEU A 324 -6.89 -19.11 2.77
CA LEU A 324 -6.66 -17.67 2.84
C LEU A 324 -6.77 -17.14 4.27
N ILE A 325 -7.88 -17.43 4.94
CA ILE A 325 -8.12 -17.03 6.32
C ILE A 325 -7.04 -17.57 7.26
N THR A 326 -6.64 -18.83 7.08
CA THR A 326 -5.60 -19.47 7.89
C THR A 326 -4.27 -18.74 7.76
N ILE A 327 -3.84 -18.43 6.53
CA ILE A 327 -2.59 -17.72 6.28
C ILE A 327 -2.66 -16.30 6.86
N LEU A 328 -3.77 -15.57 6.67
CA LEU A 328 -3.93 -14.21 7.16
C LEU A 328 -3.89 -14.12 8.70
N PHE A 329 -4.51 -15.05 9.42
CA PHE A 329 -4.40 -15.10 10.88
C PHE A 329 -2.99 -15.45 11.34
N ALA A 330 -2.31 -16.37 10.67
CA ALA A 330 -0.90 -16.67 10.95
C ALA A 330 0.00 -15.46 10.72
N GLN A 331 -0.18 -14.75 9.61
CA GLN A 331 0.52 -13.48 9.32
C GLN A 331 0.29 -12.44 10.42
N THR A 332 -0.95 -12.32 10.91
CA THR A 332 -1.29 -11.43 12.02
C THR A 332 -0.52 -11.80 13.30
N ALA A 333 -0.50 -13.09 13.65
CA ALA A 333 0.23 -13.57 14.82
C ALA A 333 1.74 -13.32 14.69
N VAL A 334 2.30 -13.58 13.51
CA VAL A 334 3.73 -13.34 13.23
C VAL A 334 4.06 -11.85 13.32
N LEU A 335 3.22 -10.96 12.80
CA LEU A 335 3.41 -9.51 12.93
C LEU A 335 3.45 -9.08 14.39
N ILE A 336 2.48 -9.52 15.21
CA ILE A 336 2.40 -9.21 16.64
C ILE A 336 3.67 -9.67 17.35
N LEU A 337 4.07 -10.92 17.14
CA LEU A 337 5.25 -11.49 17.76
C LEU A 337 6.54 -10.79 17.32
N PHE A 338 6.69 -10.57 16.02
CA PHE A 338 7.87 -9.90 15.46
C PHE A 338 8.00 -8.48 15.98
N THR A 339 6.93 -7.70 15.94
CA THR A 339 6.97 -6.29 16.37
C THR A 339 7.19 -6.18 17.88
N ALA A 340 6.55 -7.03 18.70
CA ALA A 340 6.72 -7.01 20.14
C ALA A 340 8.09 -7.54 20.60
N ILE A 341 8.70 -8.47 19.87
CA ILE A 341 9.97 -9.10 20.28
C ILE A 341 11.16 -8.44 19.58
N VAL A 342 11.09 -8.29 18.26
CA VAL A 342 12.23 -7.82 17.45
C VAL A 342 12.23 -6.30 17.37
N THR A 343 11.19 -5.69 16.81
CA THR A 343 11.15 -4.24 16.61
C THR A 343 11.27 -3.48 17.92
N PHE A 344 10.50 -3.86 18.95
CA PHE A 344 10.55 -3.21 20.25
C PHE A 344 11.95 -3.25 20.89
N ARG A 345 12.64 -4.42 20.80
CA ARG A 345 13.98 -4.57 21.39
C ARG A 345 15.05 -3.80 20.63
N ILE A 346 15.03 -3.86 19.31
CA ILE A 346 16.02 -3.21 18.44
C ILE A 346 15.88 -1.69 18.51
N MET A 347 14.65 -1.19 18.63
CA MET A 347 14.38 0.26 18.74
C MET A 347 14.63 0.86 20.12
N GLY A 348 15.09 0.07 21.11
CA GLY A 348 15.61 0.57 22.40
C GLY A 348 14.73 0.28 23.63
N LYS A 349 13.65 -0.47 23.52
CA LYS A 349 12.73 -0.89 24.62
C LYS A 349 12.18 0.26 25.47
N ASN A 350 12.06 1.44 24.88
CA ASN A 350 11.54 2.64 25.52
C ASN A 350 10.14 2.98 24.99
N TYR A 351 9.60 4.12 25.43
CA TYR A 351 8.28 4.58 25.00
C TYR A 351 8.20 4.78 23.49
N ASP A 352 9.18 5.46 22.88
CA ASP A 352 9.23 5.65 21.43
C ASP A 352 9.23 4.32 20.67
N ALA A 353 9.96 3.32 21.17
CA ALA A 353 9.97 1.98 20.58
C ALA A 353 8.58 1.33 20.62
N ALA A 354 7.81 1.51 21.70
CA ALA A 354 6.44 0.99 21.78
C ALA A 354 5.50 1.70 20.79
N VAL A 355 5.66 3.01 20.60
CA VAL A 355 4.90 3.78 19.61
C VAL A 355 5.29 3.40 18.18
N LEU A 356 6.58 3.16 17.92
CA LEU A 356 7.06 2.64 16.63
C LEU A 356 6.50 1.24 16.32
N VAL A 357 6.31 0.38 17.32
CA VAL A 357 5.62 -0.91 17.17
C VAL A 357 4.19 -0.72 16.71
N ALA A 358 3.44 0.25 17.27
CA ALA A 358 2.09 0.56 16.80
C ALA A 358 2.06 0.95 15.33
N GLY A 359 3.00 1.80 14.91
CA GLY A 359 3.17 2.20 13.51
C GLY A 359 3.54 1.01 12.61
N HIS A 360 4.49 0.18 13.03
CA HIS A 360 4.90 -1.02 12.27
C HIS A 360 3.74 -2.00 12.07
N CYS A 361 2.94 -2.25 13.10
CA CYS A 361 1.72 -3.06 12.96
C CYS A 361 0.76 -2.46 11.94
N GLY A 362 0.64 -1.14 11.90
CA GLY A 362 -0.29 -0.46 11.00
C GLY A 362 0.08 -0.61 9.52
N PHE A 363 1.32 -0.34 9.12
CA PHE A 363 1.72 -0.46 7.71
C PHE A 363 2.22 -1.87 7.34
N GLY A 364 2.66 -2.68 8.28
CA GLY A 364 3.09 -4.05 8.02
C GLY A 364 1.94 -5.02 7.67
N MET A 365 0.69 -4.62 7.92
CA MET A 365 -0.52 -5.30 7.45
C MET A 365 -1.55 -4.38 6.80
N GLY A 366 -1.27 -3.10 6.67
CA GLY A 366 -2.28 -2.17 6.20
C GLY A 366 -1.70 -1.13 5.25
N ALA A 367 -1.60 0.09 5.76
CA ALA A 367 -1.12 1.24 5.00
C ALA A 367 -0.56 2.31 5.93
N THR A 368 0.16 3.28 5.38
CA THR A 368 0.70 4.42 6.14
C THR A 368 -0.37 5.19 6.94
N PRO A 369 -1.58 5.48 6.42
CA PRO A 369 -2.65 6.09 7.22
C PRO A 369 -3.06 5.25 8.44
N THR A 370 -3.11 3.94 8.30
CA THR A 370 -3.40 3.01 9.41
C THR A 370 -2.31 3.06 10.48
N ALA A 371 -1.05 3.14 10.05
CA ALA A 371 0.09 3.30 10.96
C ALA A 371 0.01 4.61 11.76
N ILE A 372 -0.31 5.72 11.09
CA ILE A 372 -0.47 7.03 11.73
C ILE A 372 -1.63 7.01 12.73
N ALA A 373 -2.78 6.41 12.37
CA ALA A 373 -3.92 6.26 13.28
C ALA A 373 -3.56 5.46 14.54
N ASN A 374 -2.79 4.38 14.41
CA ASN A 374 -2.30 3.59 15.53
C ASN A 374 -1.36 4.41 16.45
N ILE A 375 -0.42 5.17 15.86
CA ILE A 375 0.46 6.07 16.62
C ILE A 375 -0.37 7.08 17.39
N GLN A 376 -1.32 7.76 16.73
CA GLN A 376 -2.20 8.75 17.37
C GLN A 376 -3.00 8.15 18.52
N ALA A 377 -3.55 6.95 18.36
CA ALA A 377 -4.31 6.26 19.43
C ALA A 377 -3.46 5.98 20.68
N VAL A 378 -2.16 5.71 20.51
CA VAL A 378 -1.22 5.52 21.62
C VAL A 378 -0.81 6.85 22.21
N THR A 379 -0.40 7.81 21.39
CA THR A 379 0.11 9.11 21.85
C THR A 379 -0.97 9.96 22.52
N ASN A 380 -2.22 9.86 22.11
CA ASN A 380 -3.36 10.50 22.79
C ASN A 380 -3.57 9.97 24.22
N SER A 381 -3.12 8.74 24.50
CA SER A 381 -3.32 8.10 25.82
C SER A 381 -2.10 8.25 26.74
N TYR A 382 -0.88 8.36 26.20
CA TYR A 382 0.36 8.26 26.96
C TYR A 382 1.35 9.42 26.74
N GLY A 383 1.08 10.32 25.82
CA GLY A 383 1.92 11.48 25.49
C GLY A 383 2.58 11.39 24.10
N PRO A 384 3.17 12.49 23.62
CA PRO A 384 3.69 12.60 22.26
C PRO A 384 4.96 11.75 22.05
N SER A 385 5.16 11.29 20.81
CA SER A 385 6.41 10.64 20.33
C SER A 385 6.81 11.27 19.00
N HIS A 386 7.60 12.33 19.04
CA HIS A 386 8.09 13.01 17.83
C HIS A 386 8.87 12.07 16.91
N LYS A 387 9.63 11.15 17.51
CA LYS A 387 10.42 10.16 16.79
C LYS A 387 9.54 9.21 15.95
N ALA A 388 8.43 8.74 16.50
CA ALA A 388 7.54 7.84 15.77
C ALA A 388 6.80 8.55 14.63
N PHE A 389 6.34 9.79 14.85
CA PHE A 389 5.70 10.60 13.81
C PHE A 389 6.63 11.01 12.68
N LEU A 390 7.95 11.04 12.91
CA LEU A 390 8.94 11.26 11.86
C LEU A 390 9.26 9.96 11.10
N ILE A 391 9.58 8.89 11.83
CA ILE A 391 10.14 7.65 11.26
C ILE A 391 9.09 6.83 10.50
N VAL A 392 7.89 6.66 11.06
CA VAL A 392 6.89 5.75 10.51
C VAL A 392 6.35 6.24 9.15
N PRO A 393 5.96 7.51 8.98
CA PRO A 393 5.55 8.00 7.66
C PRO A 393 6.66 7.93 6.63
N LEU A 394 7.91 8.27 7.00
CA LEU A 394 9.05 8.19 6.08
C LEU A 394 9.34 6.76 5.63
N CYS A 395 9.26 5.77 6.54
CA CYS A 395 9.46 4.38 6.21
C CYS A 395 8.30 3.83 5.37
N GLY A 396 7.06 4.08 5.80
CA GLY A 396 5.86 3.48 5.23
C GLY A 396 5.34 4.14 3.95
N ALA A 397 5.76 5.38 3.64
CA ALA A 397 5.23 6.10 2.48
C ALA A 397 5.90 5.72 1.15
N PHE A 398 7.17 5.33 1.16
CA PHE A 398 7.90 5.03 -0.09
C PHE A 398 9.10 4.09 0.06
N PHE A 399 9.87 4.13 1.16
CA PHE A 399 11.06 3.28 1.26
C PHE A 399 10.71 1.79 1.27
N ILE A 400 9.63 1.44 1.97
CA ILE A 400 9.22 0.03 2.04
C ILE A 400 8.66 -0.48 0.72
N ASP A 401 7.99 0.37 -0.07
CA ASP A 401 7.44 -0.03 -1.37
C ASP A 401 8.54 -0.39 -2.37
N ILE A 402 9.62 0.41 -2.39
CA ILE A 402 10.81 0.13 -3.22
C ILE A 402 11.45 -1.20 -2.82
N VAL A 403 11.69 -1.37 -1.52
CA VAL A 403 12.32 -2.60 -1.01
C VAL A 403 11.41 -3.80 -1.25
N ASN A 404 10.12 -3.66 -0.98
CA ASN A 404 9.15 -4.73 -1.17
C ASN A 404 9.09 -5.18 -2.65
N ALA A 405 9.11 -4.23 -3.60
CA ALA A 405 9.14 -4.56 -5.02
C ALA A 405 10.39 -5.39 -5.39
N VAL A 406 11.56 -5.04 -4.86
CA VAL A 406 12.81 -5.80 -5.07
C VAL A 406 12.73 -7.20 -4.44
N VAL A 407 12.19 -7.31 -3.22
CA VAL A 407 12.02 -8.60 -2.53
C VAL A 407 11.04 -9.50 -3.28
N ILE A 408 9.89 -8.98 -3.69
CA ILE A 408 8.89 -9.73 -4.46
C ILE A 408 9.49 -10.25 -5.76
N GLN A 409 10.15 -9.38 -6.54
CA GLN A 409 10.79 -9.78 -7.80
C GLN A 409 11.85 -10.86 -7.58
N SER A 410 12.66 -10.72 -6.51
CA SER A 410 13.70 -11.72 -6.21
C SER A 410 13.10 -13.08 -5.87
N ILE A 411 11.97 -13.11 -5.16
CA ILE A 411 11.27 -14.36 -4.83
C ILE A 411 10.64 -14.96 -6.09
N ILE A 412 9.98 -14.16 -6.92
CA ILE A 412 9.38 -14.63 -8.17
C ILE A 412 10.44 -15.19 -9.12
N ALA A 413 11.60 -14.52 -9.24
CA ALA A 413 12.70 -15.02 -10.07
C ALA A 413 13.29 -16.35 -9.58
N PHE A 414 13.08 -16.71 -8.30
CA PHE A 414 13.62 -17.97 -7.73
C PHE A 414 12.58 -19.10 -7.72
N PHE A 415 11.29 -18.81 -7.56
CA PHE A 415 10.21 -19.78 -7.42
C PHE A 415 9.26 -19.86 -8.62
N GLY A 416 9.24 -18.84 -9.47
CA GLY A 416 8.46 -18.78 -10.71
C GLY A 416 9.29 -19.23 -11.90
#